data_325445c189d632228f5aff62cca4c19a
#
_entry.id   325445c189d632228f5aff62cca4c19a
#
_cell.length_a   1.000
_cell.length_b   1.000
_cell.length_c   1.000
_cell.angle_alpha   90.00
_cell.angle_beta   90.00
_cell.angle_gamma   90.00
#
_symmetry.space_group_name_H-M   'P 1'
#
loop_
_entity.id
_entity.type
_entity.pdbx_description
1 polymer ?
#
loop_
_entity_poly.entity_id
_entity_poly.type
_entity_poly.pdbx_seq_one_letter_code
_entity_poly.pdbx_strand_id
1 'polypeptide(L)'
;TALSLFGCSSGSGNAPASTAAAGSEAAGSEAAKEPAEVTTVKVGVVGEYSAQWDTINELLKDDGIQVELMKFTDYAAPNRALNDGEIDLNAFQHKAFLANDVAQKGYDIVDIGDTIIAPLSIYNNKKKISSIEEIKDGDVIAIPSDLTNGGRALKLLEEAGFIVCDPEKGYVPTKADITEYKVKIDIKEAESATLANILPDCAAAIINGGNAFTAGLNPVEDSIYTENVDPSTNEAVPQLINVIAARTADRDNEVYKKIVDAYHTPEVKKTIEDEYQGAFICAWDDAE
;
A
#
# COMPACT_ATOMS: atom_id res chain seq x y z
N THR A 1 -31.28 57.51 3.45
CA THR A 1 -32.19 58.27 4.32
C THR A 1 -32.27 57.64 5.70
N ALA A 2 -31.68 58.38 6.66
CA ALA A 2 -32.07 58.73 8.03
C ALA A 2 -32.06 57.59 9.06
N LEU A 3 -31.20 57.51 10.05
CA LEU A 3 -30.87 58.41 11.19
C LEU A 3 -31.92 58.37 12.30
N SER A 4 -31.49 58.02 13.51
CA SER A 4 -31.76 58.63 14.84
C SER A 4 -31.62 57.54 15.91
N LEU A 5 -30.74 57.57 16.83
CA LEU A 5 -30.26 58.42 17.96
C LEU A 5 -31.21 58.43 19.18
N PHE A 6 -30.56 58.33 20.37
CA PHE A 6 -30.90 58.69 21.77
C PHE A 6 -31.62 57.62 22.60
N GLY A 7 -31.31 57.43 23.89
CA GLY A 7 -30.61 58.31 24.83
C GLY A 7 -30.36 57.62 26.18
N CYS A 8 -29.51 58.21 26.95
CA CYS A 8 -29.10 57.95 28.31
C CYS A 8 -30.22 58.07 29.35
N SER A 9 -30.12 57.38 30.49
CA SER A 9 -30.37 58.00 31.78
C SER A 9 -29.71 57.25 32.95
N SER A 10 -29.05 58.00 33.73
CA SER A 10 -28.34 57.78 34.96
C SER A 10 -29.25 57.57 36.17
N GLY A 11 -28.81 56.79 37.16
CA GLY A 11 -29.43 56.75 38.48
C GLY A 11 -28.43 56.20 39.53
N SER A 12 -27.95 57.10 40.33
CA SER A 12 -27.02 56.94 41.48
C SER A 12 -27.76 56.43 42.73
N GLY A 13 -27.07 55.61 43.57
CA GLY A 13 -27.64 55.24 44.89
C GLY A 13 -26.69 54.31 45.69
N ASN A 14 -25.97 54.91 46.50
CA ASN A 14 -25.16 54.74 47.70
C ASN A 14 -25.24 53.38 48.45
N ALA A 15 -24.08 52.97 48.96
CA ALA A 15 -23.75 51.85 49.86
C ALA A 15 -24.30 52.08 51.30
N PRO A 16 -24.24 51.09 52.23
CA PRO A 16 -23.00 50.87 52.94
C PRO A 16 -22.65 49.39 53.28
N ALA A 17 -21.43 49.26 53.74
CA ALA A 17 -20.67 48.10 54.07
C ALA A 17 -21.22 47.28 55.27
N SER A 18 -20.94 45.95 55.24
CA SER A 18 -20.67 45.18 56.45
C SER A 18 -19.76 43.96 56.10
N THR A 19 -18.73 43.87 56.89
CA THR A 19 -17.66 42.89 57.02
C THR A 19 -18.18 41.51 57.44
N ALA A 20 -17.60 40.41 56.88
CA ALA A 20 -17.06 39.26 57.63
C ALA A 20 -16.40 38.21 56.74
N ALA A 21 -15.27 37.85 57.11
CA ALA A 21 -14.23 36.89 56.84
C ALA A 21 -14.53 35.50 56.27
N ALA A 22 -13.53 35.07 55.50
CA ALA A 22 -12.86 33.75 55.46
C ALA A 22 -13.60 32.54 54.84
N GLY A 23 -13.01 32.05 53.76
CA GLY A 23 -13.24 30.76 53.18
C GLY A 23 -12.43 30.62 51.87
N SER A 24 -11.10 30.43 52.03
CA SER A 24 -10.25 30.08 50.89
C SER A 24 -10.50 28.62 50.51
N GLU A 25 -11.20 28.37 49.42
CA GLU A 25 -11.08 27.14 48.67
C GLU A 25 -10.49 27.49 47.33
N ALA A 26 -9.24 27.07 47.14
CA ALA A 26 -8.57 27.10 45.86
C ALA A 26 -9.21 26.08 44.96
N ALA A 27 -10.12 26.53 44.09
CA ALA A 27 -10.52 25.77 42.93
C ALA A 27 -9.31 25.73 41.98
N GLY A 28 -8.67 24.56 41.92
CA GLY A 28 -7.65 24.27 40.91
C GLY A 28 -8.25 24.47 39.54
N SER A 29 -7.79 25.48 38.83
CA SER A 29 -8.01 25.62 37.41
C SER A 29 -7.27 24.47 36.72
N GLU A 30 -7.97 23.39 36.41
CA GLU A 30 -7.54 22.49 35.35
C GLU A 30 -7.46 23.32 34.08
N ALA A 31 -6.24 23.67 33.72
CA ALA A 31 -5.97 24.24 32.41
C ALA A 31 -6.43 23.19 31.40
N ALA A 32 -7.48 23.48 30.66
CA ALA A 32 -7.87 22.70 29.51
C ALA A 32 -6.65 22.64 28.58
N LYS A 33 -6.06 21.43 28.46
CA LYS A 33 -5.01 21.14 27.50
C LYS A 33 -5.56 21.54 26.13
N GLU A 34 -4.93 22.51 25.48
CA GLU A 34 -5.22 22.79 24.07
C GLU A 34 -5.13 21.45 23.29
N PRO A 35 -6.04 21.19 22.34
CA PRO A 35 -5.93 19.98 21.51
C PRO A 35 -4.55 19.96 20.90
N ALA A 36 -3.81 18.89 21.12
CA ALA A 36 -2.51 18.70 20.50
C ALA A 36 -2.70 18.81 18.96
N GLU A 37 -1.86 19.62 18.33
CA GLU A 37 -1.89 19.79 16.87
C GLU A 37 -1.61 18.44 16.23
N VAL A 38 -2.60 17.92 15.45
CA VAL A 38 -2.48 16.62 14.78
C VAL A 38 -1.71 16.80 13.49
N THR A 39 -0.61 16.07 13.36
CA THR A 39 0.16 16.00 12.11
C THR A 39 -0.48 14.96 11.20
N THR A 40 -1.09 15.40 10.10
CA THR A 40 -1.65 14.49 9.07
C THR A 40 -0.59 14.16 8.04
N VAL A 41 -0.42 12.86 7.73
CA VAL A 41 0.49 12.34 6.71
C VAL A 41 -0.32 11.62 5.65
N LYS A 42 -0.23 12.08 4.40
CA LYS A 42 -0.94 11.49 3.26
C LYS A 42 -0.14 10.33 2.68
N VAL A 43 -0.71 9.12 2.72
CA VAL A 43 -0.09 7.91 2.22
C VAL A 43 -0.83 7.40 0.99
N GLY A 44 -0.16 7.37 -0.15
CA GLY A 44 -0.69 6.82 -1.40
C GLY A 44 -0.70 5.30 -1.38
N VAL A 45 -1.86 4.69 -1.62
CA VAL A 45 -2.05 3.24 -1.70
C VAL A 45 -2.79 2.86 -2.98
N VAL A 46 -2.64 1.63 -3.44
CA VAL A 46 -3.38 1.09 -4.60
C VAL A 46 -4.19 -0.12 -4.13
N GLY A 47 -5.50 -0.11 -4.43
CA GLY A 47 -6.41 -1.18 -4.03
C GLY A 47 -7.09 -0.93 -2.68
N GLU A 48 -7.75 -1.97 -2.16
CA GLU A 48 -8.64 -1.88 -0.99
C GLU A 48 -8.06 -2.53 0.29
N TYR A 49 -6.81 -3.00 0.27
CA TYR A 49 -6.16 -3.61 1.43
C TYR A 49 -5.56 -2.52 2.34
N SER A 50 -6.31 -2.10 3.33
CA SER A 50 -5.98 -0.95 4.19
C SER A 50 -6.12 -1.17 5.70
N ALA A 51 -6.51 -2.37 6.16
CA ALA A 51 -6.76 -2.65 7.57
C ALA A 51 -5.57 -2.35 8.49
N GLN A 52 -4.33 -2.62 8.04
CA GLN A 52 -3.11 -2.31 8.78
C GLN A 52 -2.96 -0.81 9.09
N TRP A 53 -3.48 0.06 8.24
CA TRP A 53 -3.40 1.51 8.43
C TRP A 53 -4.36 2.02 9.51
N ASP A 54 -5.49 1.35 9.73
CA ASP A 54 -6.39 1.65 10.84
C ASP A 54 -5.69 1.32 12.17
N THR A 55 -4.99 0.18 12.23
CA THR A 55 -4.18 -0.21 13.41
C THR A 55 -3.05 0.80 13.65
N ILE A 56 -2.34 1.24 12.60
CA ILE A 56 -1.28 2.26 12.70
C ILE A 56 -1.84 3.57 13.24
N ASN A 57 -3.00 4.02 12.77
CA ASN A 57 -3.64 5.24 13.26
C ASN A 57 -3.98 5.17 14.75
N GLU A 58 -4.44 4.01 15.25
CA GLU A 58 -4.71 3.83 16.69
C GLU A 58 -3.40 3.84 17.52
N LEU A 59 -2.31 3.24 17.00
CA LEU A 59 -1.01 3.24 17.66
C LEU A 59 -0.38 4.63 17.73
N LEU A 60 -0.56 5.46 16.71
CA LEU A 60 0.05 6.79 16.61
C LEU A 60 -0.81 7.93 17.18
N LYS A 61 -2.00 7.61 17.69
CA LYS A 61 -2.96 8.60 18.20
C LYS A 61 -2.40 9.49 19.32
N ASP A 62 -1.72 8.89 20.27
CA ASP A 62 -1.13 9.62 21.42
C ASP A 62 0.11 10.43 21.02
N ASP A 63 0.73 10.11 19.90
CA ASP A 63 1.80 10.91 19.27
C ASP A 63 1.27 12.10 18.47
N GLY A 64 -0.05 12.23 18.31
CA GLY A 64 -0.68 13.28 17.52
C GLY A 64 -0.40 13.13 16.01
N ILE A 65 -0.20 11.90 15.52
CA ILE A 65 0.04 11.59 14.09
C ILE A 65 -1.19 10.86 13.55
N GLN A 66 -1.66 11.29 12.37
CA GLN A 66 -2.75 10.65 11.65
C GLN A 66 -2.35 10.37 10.22
N VAL A 67 -2.49 9.12 9.78
CA VAL A 67 -2.34 8.71 8.39
C VAL A 67 -3.67 8.89 7.66
N GLU A 68 -3.64 9.64 6.54
CA GLU A 68 -4.74 9.78 5.60
C GLU A 68 -4.40 9.00 4.33
N LEU A 69 -5.23 8.00 3.97
CA LEU A 69 -4.99 7.20 2.78
C LEU A 69 -5.51 7.89 1.52
N MET A 70 -4.61 8.07 0.55
CA MET A 70 -4.92 8.53 -0.80
C MET A 70 -4.95 7.32 -1.74
N LYS A 71 -6.16 6.86 -2.11
CA LYS A 71 -6.35 5.67 -2.94
C LYS A 71 -6.17 5.97 -4.42
N PHE A 72 -5.31 5.21 -5.07
CA PHE A 72 -5.09 5.22 -6.51
C PHE A 72 -5.63 3.94 -7.14
N THR A 73 -5.97 4.01 -8.42
CA THR A 73 -6.56 2.91 -9.18
C THR A 73 -5.55 2.16 -10.06
N ASP A 74 -4.34 2.72 -10.21
CA ASP A 74 -3.25 2.17 -11.03
C ASP A 74 -1.89 2.36 -10.36
N TYR A 75 -0.87 1.69 -10.91
CA TYR A 75 0.50 1.77 -10.38
C TYR A 75 1.33 2.95 -10.95
N ALA A 76 0.84 3.67 -11.95
CA ALA A 76 1.60 4.74 -12.60
C ALA A 76 1.56 6.07 -11.84
N ALA A 77 0.46 6.33 -11.13
CA ALA A 77 0.19 7.62 -10.51
C ALA A 77 0.87 7.85 -9.14
N PRO A 78 0.98 6.87 -8.21
CA PRO A 78 1.42 7.16 -6.84
C PRO A 78 2.87 7.67 -6.73
N ASN A 79 3.82 7.14 -7.53
CA ASN A 79 5.21 7.61 -7.50
C ASN A 79 5.35 9.03 -8.03
N ARG A 80 4.56 9.39 -9.05
CA ARG A 80 4.51 10.77 -9.54
C ARG A 80 3.93 11.70 -8.47
N ALA A 81 2.80 11.34 -7.86
CA ALA A 81 2.17 12.14 -6.81
C ALA A 81 3.10 12.35 -5.60
N LEU A 82 3.88 11.33 -5.22
CA LEU A 82 4.91 11.44 -4.18
C LEU A 82 6.03 12.39 -4.59
N ASN A 83 6.59 12.20 -5.78
CA ASN A 83 7.66 13.04 -6.30
C ASN A 83 7.23 14.53 -6.42
N ASP A 84 6.00 14.77 -6.85
CA ASP A 84 5.44 16.11 -7.04
C ASP A 84 4.95 16.76 -5.73
N GLY A 85 4.98 16.02 -4.60
CA GLY A 85 4.58 16.51 -3.27
C GLY A 85 3.07 16.59 -3.05
N GLU A 86 2.27 15.89 -3.85
CA GLU A 86 0.81 15.78 -3.68
C GLU A 86 0.44 14.86 -2.52
N ILE A 87 1.31 13.88 -2.23
CA ILE A 87 1.28 12.98 -1.08
C ILE A 87 2.62 12.98 -0.36
N ASP A 88 2.66 12.51 0.87
CA ASP A 88 3.85 12.51 1.73
C ASP A 88 4.63 11.21 1.63
N LEU A 89 3.94 10.09 1.58
CA LEU A 89 4.46 8.73 1.46
C LEU A 89 3.64 7.96 0.43
N ASN A 90 4.17 6.84 -0.06
CA ASN A 90 3.33 5.80 -0.67
C ASN A 90 3.72 4.40 -0.18
N ALA A 91 2.76 3.48 -0.23
CA ALA A 91 2.93 2.10 0.21
C ALA A 91 2.09 1.17 -0.68
N PHE A 92 2.60 0.83 -1.87
CA PHE A 92 1.89 0.02 -2.86
C PHE A 92 2.80 -0.87 -3.71
N GLN A 93 4.11 -0.64 -3.68
CA GLN A 93 5.07 -1.15 -4.66
C GLN A 93 6.18 -1.95 -4.02
N HIS A 94 6.71 -2.92 -4.76
CA HIS A 94 7.92 -3.63 -4.37
C HIS A 94 9.19 -2.89 -4.82
N LYS A 95 10.33 -3.23 -4.21
CA LYS A 95 11.63 -2.57 -4.44
C LYS A 95 12.01 -2.51 -5.92
N ALA A 96 11.81 -3.61 -6.68
CA ALA A 96 12.13 -3.62 -8.11
C ALA A 96 11.29 -2.62 -8.92
N PHE A 97 10.00 -2.42 -8.58
CA PHE A 97 9.15 -1.44 -9.24
C PHE A 97 9.61 -0.01 -8.93
N LEU A 98 9.88 0.29 -7.65
CA LEU A 98 10.40 1.59 -7.23
C LEU A 98 11.71 1.91 -7.95
N ALA A 99 12.67 0.97 -7.95
CA ALA A 99 13.96 1.16 -8.61
C ALA A 99 13.82 1.42 -10.12
N ASN A 100 12.91 0.69 -10.79
CA ASN A 100 12.62 0.91 -12.20
C ASN A 100 12.05 2.31 -12.46
N ASP A 101 11.07 2.74 -11.67
CA ASP A 101 10.44 4.06 -11.83
C ASP A 101 11.44 5.20 -11.58
N VAL A 102 12.27 5.09 -10.55
CA VAL A 102 13.38 6.03 -10.29
C VAL A 102 14.32 6.10 -11.48
N ALA A 103 14.74 4.95 -12.01
CA ALA A 103 15.68 4.89 -13.14
C ALA A 103 15.08 5.42 -14.45
N GLN A 104 13.83 5.11 -14.74
CA GLN A 104 13.18 5.44 -16.01
C GLN A 104 12.59 6.86 -16.05
N LYS A 105 12.06 7.32 -14.91
CA LYS A 105 11.32 8.59 -14.83
C LYS A 105 12.09 9.70 -14.12
N GLY A 106 13.22 9.35 -13.48
CA GLY A 106 14.07 10.32 -12.77
C GLY A 106 13.43 10.86 -11.49
N TYR A 107 12.56 10.10 -10.85
CA TYR A 107 11.96 10.51 -9.58
C TYR A 107 12.99 10.54 -8.45
N ASP A 108 12.88 11.53 -7.57
CA ASP A 108 13.73 11.70 -6.39
C ASP A 108 13.02 11.16 -5.14
N ILE A 109 12.77 9.85 -5.14
CA ILE A 109 12.07 9.11 -4.11
C ILE A 109 12.89 7.86 -3.72
N VAL A 110 12.72 7.41 -2.48
CA VAL A 110 13.49 6.30 -1.88
C VAL A 110 12.60 5.50 -0.95
N ASP A 111 12.89 4.20 -0.78
CA ASP A 111 12.30 3.38 0.26
C ASP A 111 12.83 3.78 1.65
N ILE A 112 11.93 3.76 2.63
CA ILE A 112 12.23 4.08 4.04
C ILE A 112 11.82 2.97 5.01
N GLY A 113 11.13 1.94 4.55
CA GLY A 113 10.73 0.80 5.38
C GLY A 113 10.13 -0.33 4.57
N ASP A 114 10.53 -1.56 4.89
CA ASP A 114 9.98 -2.78 4.31
C ASP A 114 8.57 -3.04 4.86
N THR A 115 7.69 -3.66 4.07
CA THR A 115 6.32 -3.94 4.50
C THR A 115 5.96 -5.41 4.30
N ILE A 116 5.36 -5.76 3.20
CA ILE A 116 4.86 -7.10 2.90
C ILE A 116 5.45 -7.64 1.61
N ILE A 117 5.38 -8.94 1.43
CA ILE A 117 5.42 -9.58 0.11
C ILE A 117 3.98 -9.93 -0.26
N ALA A 118 3.56 -9.48 -1.44
CA ALA A 118 2.31 -9.89 -2.07
C ALA A 118 2.64 -10.83 -3.23
N PRO A 119 2.52 -12.15 -3.06
CA PRO A 119 2.86 -13.10 -4.11
C PRO A 119 2.05 -12.87 -5.38
N LEU A 120 2.71 -13.03 -6.52
CA LEU A 120 2.05 -13.07 -7.81
C LEU A 120 1.45 -14.46 -8.02
N SER A 121 0.21 -14.55 -8.49
CA SER A 121 -0.46 -15.85 -8.61
C SER A 121 -1.20 -15.99 -9.93
N ILE A 122 -1.31 -17.23 -10.41
CA ILE A 122 -2.09 -17.62 -11.59
C ILE A 122 -3.50 -17.99 -11.13
N TYR A 123 -4.49 -17.25 -11.58
CA TYR A 123 -5.91 -17.52 -11.36
C TYR A 123 -6.55 -18.05 -12.62
N ASN A 124 -7.35 -19.10 -12.48
CA ASN A 124 -8.00 -19.75 -13.60
C ASN A 124 -9.41 -19.21 -13.87
N ASN A 125 -9.81 -19.26 -15.12
CA ASN A 125 -11.22 -19.16 -15.46
C ASN A 125 -11.90 -20.52 -15.18
N LYS A 126 -12.56 -20.63 -14.03
CA LYS A 126 -13.20 -21.87 -13.54
C LYS A 126 -14.22 -22.48 -14.52
N LYS A 127 -14.63 -21.76 -15.57
CA LYS A 127 -15.48 -22.27 -16.66
C LYS A 127 -14.70 -22.95 -17.77
N LYS A 128 -13.38 -22.71 -17.86
CA LYS A 128 -12.51 -23.22 -18.93
C LYS A 128 -11.55 -24.28 -18.43
N ILE A 129 -10.90 -24.05 -17.29
CA ILE A 129 -9.91 -24.96 -16.68
C ILE A 129 -10.07 -24.99 -15.17
N SER A 130 -9.68 -26.09 -14.54
CA SER A 130 -9.76 -26.33 -13.09
C SER A 130 -8.38 -26.36 -12.44
N SER A 131 -7.34 -26.66 -13.21
CA SER A 131 -5.97 -26.76 -12.71
C SER A 131 -4.96 -26.29 -13.75
N ILE A 132 -3.71 -26.12 -13.31
CA ILE A 132 -2.63 -25.60 -14.16
C ILE A 132 -2.27 -26.60 -15.29
N GLU A 133 -2.42 -27.92 -15.04
CA GLU A 133 -2.12 -28.99 -15.98
C GLU A 133 -3.12 -29.04 -17.16
N GLU A 134 -4.28 -28.41 -17.04
CA GLU A 134 -5.26 -28.31 -18.12
C GLU A 134 -4.95 -27.21 -19.16
N ILE A 135 -3.95 -26.36 -18.88
CA ILE A 135 -3.49 -25.33 -19.81
C ILE A 135 -2.82 -26.01 -21.02
N LYS A 136 -3.24 -25.62 -22.23
CA LYS A 136 -2.82 -26.23 -23.49
C LYS A 136 -2.55 -25.21 -24.57
N ASP A 137 -2.04 -25.69 -25.71
CA ASP A 137 -1.77 -24.88 -26.90
C ASP A 137 -3.02 -24.07 -27.32
N GLY A 138 -2.82 -22.77 -27.54
CA GLY A 138 -3.85 -21.82 -27.93
C GLY A 138 -4.62 -21.18 -26.76
N ASP A 139 -4.38 -21.61 -25.52
CA ASP A 139 -4.97 -20.94 -24.37
C ASP A 139 -4.36 -19.55 -24.15
N VAL A 140 -5.23 -18.59 -23.85
CA VAL A 140 -4.83 -17.21 -23.55
C VAL A 140 -4.54 -17.07 -22.05
N ILE A 141 -3.35 -16.58 -21.72
CA ILE A 141 -2.95 -16.20 -20.36
C ILE A 141 -2.68 -14.70 -20.33
N ALA A 142 -3.44 -13.97 -19.52
CA ALA A 142 -3.23 -12.54 -19.33
C ALA A 142 -2.16 -12.26 -18.26
N ILE A 143 -1.28 -11.29 -18.52
CA ILE A 143 -0.21 -10.89 -17.62
C ILE A 143 -0.13 -9.37 -17.48
N PRO A 144 0.51 -8.81 -16.40
CA PRO A 144 0.79 -7.39 -16.29
C PRO A 144 1.62 -6.85 -17.46
N SER A 145 1.32 -5.62 -17.89
CA SER A 145 2.01 -4.98 -19.02
C SER A 145 3.19 -4.10 -18.61
N ASP A 146 3.34 -3.76 -17.33
CA ASP A 146 4.51 -3.03 -16.88
C ASP A 146 5.77 -3.94 -16.83
N LEU A 147 6.94 -3.34 -17.02
CA LEU A 147 8.19 -4.07 -17.21
C LEU A 147 8.49 -5.03 -16.05
N THR A 148 8.31 -4.58 -14.81
CA THR A 148 8.72 -5.36 -13.64
C THR A 148 7.74 -6.47 -13.30
N ASN A 149 6.43 -6.18 -13.27
CA ASN A 149 5.42 -7.20 -13.02
C ASN A 149 5.22 -8.12 -14.23
N GLY A 150 5.36 -7.61 -15.47
CA GLY A 150 5.36 -8.42 -16.69
C GLY A 150 6.51 -9.42 -16.71
N GLY A 151 7.73 -8.97 -16.41
CA GLY A 151 8.90 -9.83 -16.28
C GLY A 151 8.74 -10.89 -15.18
N ARG A 152 8.23 -10.47 -14.01
CA ARG A 152 7.90 -11.36 -12.89
C ARG A 152 6.86 -12.42 -13.30
N ALA A 153 5.83 -12.03 -14.05
CA ALA A 153 4.83 -12.97 -14.56
C ALA A 153 5.40 -13.97 -15.56
N LEU A 154 6.33 -13.53 -16.42
CA LEU A 154 7.04 -14.45 -17.32
C LEU A 154 7.91 -15.44 -16.55
N LYS A 155 8.58 -15.00 -15.49
CA LYS A 155 9.34 -15.92 -14.61
C LYS A 155 8.42 -16.92 -13.90
N LEU A 156 7.21 -16.51 -13.50
CA LEU A 156 6.22 -17.42 -12.93
C LEU A 156 5.75 -18.46 -13.95
N LEU A 157 5.55 -18.07 -15.21
CA LEU A 157 5.23 -19.02 -16.30
C LEU A 157 6.39 -19.97 -16.62
N GLU A 158 7.62 -19.50 -16.48
CA GLU A 158 8.82 -20.34 -16.63
C GLU A 158 8.93 -21.37 -15.49
N GLU A 159 8.71 -20.93 -14.24
CA GLU A 159 8.68 -21.80 -13.05
C GLU A 159 7.57 -22.86 -13.17
N ALA A 160 6.40 -22.45 -13.65
CA ALA A 160 5.28 -23.36 -13.92
C ALA A 160 5.51 -24.29 -15.13
N GLY A 161 6.59 -24.10 -15.89
CA GLY A 161 7.00 -25.02 -16.97
C GLY A 161 6.38 -24.74 -18.35
N PHE A 162 5.80 -23.56 -18.59
CA PHE A 162 5.17 -23.22 -19.87
C PHE A 162 6.11 -22.62 -20.91
N ILE A 163 7.11 -21.87 -20.45
CA ILE A 163 8.07 -21.16 -21.32
C ILE A 163 9.50 -21.31 -20.78
N VAL A 164 10.46 -20.87 -21.57
CA VAL A 164 11.85 -20.62 -21.15
C VAL A 164 12.20 -19.20 -21.57
N CYS A 165 12.68 -18.39 -20.64
CA CYS A 165 13.19 -17.06 -20.91
C CYS A 165 14.70 -17.05 -21.07
N ASP A 166 15.25 -16.04 -21.76
CA ASP A 166 16.68 -15.79 -21.81
C ASP A 166 17.22 -15.52 -20.38
N PRO A 167 18.13 -16.36 -19.86
CA PRO A 167 18.63 -16.22 -18.50
C PRO A 167 19.41 -14.92 -18.26
N GLU A 168 19.96 -14.29 -19.32
CA GLU A 168 20.68 -13.03 -19.22
C GLU A 168 19.75 -11.84 -18.84
N LYS A 169 18.44 -12.01 -18.95
CA LYS A 169 17.45 -10.99 -18.60
C LYS A 169 17.07 -10.96 -17.12
N GLY A 170 17.52 -11.92 -16.33
CA GLY A 170 17.24 -11.99 -14.89
C GLY A 170 15.74 -12.01 -14.62
N TYR A 171 15.26 -11.06 -13.81
CA TYR A 171 13.86 -10.95 -13.40
C TYR A 171 13.03 -9.93 -14.18
N VAL A 172 13.54 -9.40 -15.28
CA VAL A 172 12.86 -8.43 -16.14
C VAL A 172 12.83 -8.86 -17.62
N PRO A 173 12.59 -10.15 -17.95
CA PRO A 173 12.39 -10.55 -19.34
C PRO A 173 11.12 -9.89 -19.90
N THR A 174 11.11 -9.68 -21.21
CA THR A 174 9.93 -9.32 -21.99
C THR A 174 9.47 -10.52 -22.82
N LYS A 175 8.32 -10.43 -23.46
CA LYS A 175 7.87 -11.49 -24.39
C LYS A 175 8.88 -11.79 -25.52
N ALA A 176 9.66 -10.78 -25.93
CA ALA A 176 10.70 -10.97 -26.96
C ALA A 176 11.90 -11.80 -26.45
N ASP A 177 12.03 -11.94 -25.15
CA ASP A 177 13.12 -12.70 -24.51
C ASP A 177 12.72 -14.16 -24.23
N ILE A 178 11.51 -14.60 -24.63
CA ILE A 178 11.08 -16.00 -24.56
C ILE A 178 11.81 -16.78 -25.66
N THR A 179 12.64 -17.72 -25.26
CA THR A 179 13.45 -18.54 -26.17
C THR A 179 12.76 -19.85 -26.59
N GLU A 180 11.85 -20.35 -25.74
CA GLU A 180 11.10 -21.59 -26.00
C GLU A 180 9.69 -21.50 -25.40
N TYR A 181 8.70 -21.99 -26.13
CA TYR A 181 7.36 -22.29 -25.66
C TYR A 181 7.20 -23.80 -25.51
N LYS A 182 7.18 -24.33 -24.29
CA LYS A 182 6.89 -25.74 -24.01
C LYS A 182 5.41 -26.05 -24.22
N VAL A 183 4.55 -25.06 -23.92
CA VAL A 183 3.14 -25.02 -24.30
C VAL A 183 2.91 -23.73 -25.09
N LYS A 184 2.28 -23.81 -26.27
CA LYS A 184 2.08 -22.66 -27.17
C LYS A 184 0.92 -21.79 -26.68
N ILE A 185 1.06 -21.25 -25.48
CA ILE A 185 0.10 -20.30 -24.91
C ILE A 185 0.17 -18.96 -25.63
N ASP A 186 -0.96 -18.24 -25.67
CA ASP A 186 -1.04 -16.86 -26.15
C ASP A 186 -0.96 -15.91 -24.95
N ILE A 187 0.14 -15.17 -24.83
CA ILE A 187 0.37 -14.24 -23.73
C ILE A 187 -0.19 -12.87 -24.06
N LYS A 188 -1.23 -12.46 -23.32
CA LYS A 188 -1.90 -11.17 -23.45
C LYS A 188 -1.45 -10.23 -22.34
N GLU A 189 -0.73 -9.16 -22.69
CA GLU A 189 -0.34 -8.11 -21.77
C GLU A 189 -1.50 -7.12 -21.55
N ALA A 190 -1.76 -6.75 -20.29
CA ALA A 190 -2.78 -5.79 -19.93
C ALA A 190 -2.37 -5.02 -18.66
N GLU A 191 -2.99 -3.88 -18.45
CA GLU A 191 -2.86 -3.07 -17.23
C GLU A 191 -3.18 -3.94 -15.99
N SER A 192 -2.31 -3.93 -14.98
CA SER A 192 -2.40 -4.80 -13.80
C SER A 192 -3.76 -4.71 -13.09
N ALA A 193 -4.33 -3.52 -12.97
CA ALA A 193 -5.63 -3.31 -12.35
C ALA A 193 -6.81 -3.91 -13.14
N THR A 194 -6.63 -4.25 -14.42
CA THR A 194 -7.69 -4.79 -15.29
C THR A 194 -7.69 -6.32 -15.39
N LEU A 195 -6.63 -6.98 -14.91
CA LEU A 195 -6.41 -8.42 -15.13
C LEU A 195 -7.53 -9.30 -14.56
N ALA A 196 -8.03 -8.99 -13.36
CA ALA A 196 -9.16 -9.72 -12.79
C ALA A 196 -10.44 -9.58 -13.64
N ASN A 197 -10.66 -8.41 -14.24
CA ASN A 197 -11.84 -8.14 -15.07
C ASN A 197 -11.79 -8.87 -16.43
N ILE A 198 -10.59 -9.09 -16.97
CA ILE A 198 -10.43 -9.80 -18.24
C ILE A 198 -10.23 -11.32 -18.07
N LEU A 199 -10.06 -11.82 -16.86
CA LEU A 199 -9.95 -13.26 -16.58
C LEU A 199 -11.08 -14.10 -17.21
N PRO A 200 -12.37 -13.68 -17.22
CA PRO A 200 -13.43 -14.44 -17.87
C PRO A 200 -13.21 -14.70 -19.37
N ASP A 201 -12.45 -13.87 -20.06
CA ASP A 201 -12.14 -14.00 -21.48
C ASP A 201 -10.93 -14.90 -21.76
N CYS A 202 -10.07 -15.11 -20.76
CA CYS A 202 -8.84 -15.89 -20.82
C CYS A 202 -9.04 -17.32 -20.27
N ALA A 203 -8.05 -18.19 -20.41
CA ALA A 203 -7.96 -19.45 -19.68
C ALA A 203 -7.47 -19.18 -18.25
N ALA A 204 -6.48 -18.31 -18.12
CA ALA A 204 -5.93 -17.86 -16.84
C ALA A 204 -5.45 -16.40 -16.91
N ALA A 205 -5.24 -15.78 -15.76
CA ALA A 205 -4.58 -14.50 -15.62
C ALA A 205 -3.60 -14.53 -14.44
N ILE A 206 -2.47 -13.86 -14.60
CA ILE A 206 -1.48 -13.67 -13.55
C ILE A 206 -1.75 -12.31 -12.92
N ILE A 207 -2.16 -12.30 -11.65
CA ILE A 207 -2.67 -11.11 -10.99
C ILE A 207 -1.85 -10.82 -9.74
N ASN A 208 -1.45 -9.55 -9.56
CA ASN A 208 -0.77 -9.07 -8.37
C ASN A 208 -1.67 -9.23 -7.13
N GLY A 209 -1.08 -9.62 -5.99
CA GLY A 209 -1.82 -9.94 -4.77
C GLY A 209 -2.80 -8.85 -4.31
N GLY A 210 -2.40 -7.56 -4.35
CA GLY A 210 -3.29 -6.45 -4.00
C GLY A 210 -4.48 -6.29 -4.95
N ASN A 211 -4.26 -6.46 -6.27
CA ASN A 211 -5.35 -6.42 -7.26
C ASN A 211 -6.25 -7.65 -7.16
N ALA A 212 -5.70 -8.83 -6.85
CA ALA A 212 -6.46 -10.03 -6.60
C ALA A 212 -7.37 -9.87 -5.38
N PHE A 213 -6.82 -9.41 -4.26
CA PHE A 213 -7.59 -9.14 -3.04
C PHE A 213 -8.71 -8.12 -3.29
N THR A 214 -8.41 -7.01 -3.98
CA THR A 214 -9.41 -5.99 -4.37
C THR A 214 -10.54 -6.59 -5.23
N ALA A 215 -10.23 -7.60 -6.04
CA ALA A 215 -11.22 -8.33 -6.85
C ALA A 215 -11.94 -9.46 -6.08
N GLY A 216 -11.66 -9.63 -4.79
CA GLY A 216 -12.24 -10.69 -3.95
C GLY A 216 -11.65 -12.08 -4.20
N LEU A 217 -10.40 -12.13 -4.73
CA LEU A 217 -9.65 -13.37 -4.94
C LEU A 217 -8.60 -13.54 -3.85
N ASN A 218 -8.51 -14.75 -3.28
CA ASN A 218 -7.48 -15.13 -2.33
C ASN A 218 -6.42 -16.00 -3.03
N PRO A 219 -5.11 -15.65 -2.99
CA PRO A 219 -4.07 -16.45 -3.64
C PRO A 219 -3.93 -17.87 -3.05
N VAL A 220 -4.31 -18.09 -1.79
CA VAL A 220 -4.24 -19.40 -1.15
C VAL A 220 -5.39 -20.32 -1.59
N GLU A 221 -6.60 -19.75 -1.77
CA GLU A 221 -7.82 -20.54 -2.03
C GLU A 221 -8.22 -20.56 -3.51
N ASP A 222 -7.95 -19.48 -4.26
CA ASP A 222 -8.47 -19.28 -5.61
C ASP A 222 -7.42 -19.43 -6.71
N SER A 223 -6.12 -19.41 -6.39
CA SER A 223 -5.07 -19.57 -7.39
C SER A 223 -4.85 -21.04 -7.75
N ILE A 224 -4.34 -21.27 -8.95
CA ILE A 224 -3.90 -22.61 -9.40
C ILE A 224 -2.38 -22.75 -9.39
N TYR A 225 -1.64 -21.65 -9.21
CA TYR A 225 -0.21 -21.62 -9.01
C TYR A 225 0.20 -20.28 -8.39
N THR A 226 1.12 -20.30 -7.45
CA THR A 226 1.59 -19.10 -6.74
C THR A 226 3.10 -19.04 -6.76
N GLU A 227 3.65 -17.84 -6.92
CA GLU A 227 5.06 -17.54 -6.92
C GLU A 227 5.76 -18.04 -5.65
N ASN A 228 6.94 -18.61 -5.84
CA ASN A 228 7.80 -18.98 -4.72
C ASN A 228 8.45 -17.73 -4.11
N VAL A 229 8.10 -17.43 -2.87
CA VAL A 229 8.62 -16.29 -2.11
C VAL A 229 9.49 -16.71 -0.92
N ASP A 230 10.02 -17.93 -0.93
CA ASP A 230 10.99 -18.41 0.04
C ASP A 230 12.39 -17.86 -0.32
N PRO A 231 13.00 -16.99 0.51
CA PRO A 231 14.30 -16.38 0.22
C PRO A 231 15.46 -17.40 0.23
N SER A 232 15.25 -18.60 0.80
CA SER A 232 16.26 -19.67 0.77
C SER A 232 16.35 -20.35 -0.59
N THR A 233 15.33 -20.23 -1.43
CA THR A 233 15.22 -20.90 -2.74
C THR A 233 15.00 -19.94 -3.90
N ASN A 234 14.64 -18.68 -3.62
CA ASN A 234 14.41 -17.64 -4.62
C ASN A 234 15.21 -16.37 -4.30
N GLU A 235 16.29 -16.13 -5.04
CA GLU A 235 17.19 -14.98 -4.88
C GLU A 235 16.53 -13.62 -5.19
N ALA A 236 15.38 -13.62 -5.86
CA ALA A 236 14.66 -12.39 -6.18
C ALA A 236 13.82 -11.85 -5.00
N VAL A 237 13.56 -12.65 -3.99
CA VAL A 237 12.67 -12.27 -2.88
C VAL A 237 12.98 -10.91 -2.27
N PRO A 238 14.25 -10.51 -2.03
CA PRO A 238 14.54 -9.16 -1.51
C PRO A 238 14.04 -8.01 -2.39
N GLN A 239 13.92 -8.23 -3.72
CA GLN A 239 13.40 -7.23 -4.66
C GLN A 239 11.87 -7.22 -4.73
N LEU A 240 11.22 -8.29 -4.24
CA LEU A 240 9.76 -8.45 -4.22
C LEU A 240 9.12 -7.87 -2.96
N ILE A 241 9.91 -7.48 -1.97
CA ILE A 241 9.42 -6.84 -0.74
C ILE A 241 8.82 -5.48 -1.11
N ASN A 242 7.58 -5.26 -0.69
CA ASN A 242 6.93 -3.97 -0.79
C ASN A 242 7.48 -3.00 0.26
N VAL A 243 7.40 -1.71 -0.03
CA VAL A 243 8.02 -0.68 0.78
C VAL A 243 7.07 0.50 1.04
N ILE A 244 7.35 1.21 2.12
CA ILE A 244 6.94 2.60 2.28
C ILE A 244 8.03 3.45 1.61
N ALA A 245 7.65 4.33 0.69
CA ALA A 245 8.56 5.24 0.01
C ALA A 245 8.26 6.69 0.37
N ALA A 246 9.31 7.50 0.43
CA ALA A 246 9.29 8.94 0.68
C ALA A 246 10.11 9.68 -0.40
N ARG A 247 9.98 11.01 -0.49
CA ARG A 247 10.97 11.83 -1.21
C ARG A 247 12.32 11.69 -0.54
N THR A 248 13.40 11.66 -1.31
CA THR A 248 14.77 11.50 -0.77
C THR A 248 15.12 12.60 0.24
N ALA A 249 14.63 13.83 0.04
CA ALA A 249 14.84 14.93 0.98
C ALA A 249 14.17 14.70 2.35
N ASP A 250 13.13 13.89 2.41
CA ASP A 250 12.32 13.63 3.60
C ASP A 250 12.63 12.27 4.25
N ARG A 251 13.63 11.54 3.75
CA ARG A 251 13.96 10.17 4.21
C ARG A 251 14.20 10.03 5.71
N ASP A 252 14.74 11.07 6.34
CA ASP A 252 15.09 11.08 7.76
C ASP A 252 14.04 11.81 8.62
N ASN A 253 12.82 12.03 8.09
CA ASN A 253 11.72 12.68 8.79
C ASN A 253 11.26 11.83 9.97
N GLU A 254 11.31 12.39 11.18
CA GLU A 254 10.98 11.68 12.43
C GLU A 254 9.51 11.21 12.49
N VAL A 255 8.57 11.92 11.85
CA VAL A 255 7.17 11.50 11.77
C VAL A 255 7.04 10.26 10.89
N TYR A 256 7.74 10.24 9.75
CA TYR A 256 7.71 9.09 8.83
C TYR A 256 8.35 7.87 9.45
N LYS A 257 9.44 8.05 10.20
CA LYS A 257 10.07 6.98 10.96
C LYS A 257 9.09 6.36 11.98
N LYS A 258 8.34 7.19 12.74
CA LYS A 258 7.32 6.67 13.66
C LYS A 258 6.23 5.86 12.92
N ILE A 259 5.86 6.24 11.70
CA ILE A 259 4.91 5.48 10.89
C ILE A 259 5.50 4.12 10.48
N VAL A 260 6.77 4.08 10.07
CA VAL A 260 7.48 2.83 9.76
C VAL A 260 7.62 1.96 11.01
N ASP A 261 8.02 2.54 12.15
CA ASP A 261 8.14 1.81 13.42
C ASP A 261 6.77 1.24 13.85
N ALA A 262 5.67 2.00 13.68
CA ALA A 262 4.31 1.52 13.96
C ALA A 262 3.89 0.40 13.00
N TYR A 263 4.29 0.47 11.72
CA TYR A 263 4.02 -0.59 10.73
C TYR A 263 4.68 -1.91 11.15
N HIS A 264 5.86 -1.87 11.77
CA HIS A 264 6.64 -3.05 12.16
C HIS A 264 6.25 -3.64 13.53
N THR A 265 5.13 -3.21 14.10
CA THR A 265 4.67 -3.73 15.40
C THR A 265 4.00 -5.11 15.27
N PRO A 266 4.01 -5.91 16.36
CA PRO A 266 3.27 -7.16 16.40
C PRO A 266 1.76 -7.00 16.19
N GLU A 267 1.18 -5.85 16.58
CA GLU A 267 -0.24 -5.53 16.39
C GLU A 267 -0.58 -5.40 14.91
N VAL A 268 0.25 -4.71 14.14
CA VAL A 268 0.07 -4.56 12.68
C VAL A 268 0.31 -5.89 11.98
N LYS A 269 1.34 -6.65 12.38
CA LYS A 269 1.57 -8.01 11.87
C LYS A 269 0.34 -8.89 12.07
N LYS A 270 -0.21 -8.89 13.29
CA LYS A 270 -1.44 -9.64 13.58
C LYS A 270 -2.63 -9.19 12.72
N THR A 271 -2.80 -7.88 12.51
CA THR A 271 -3.86 -7.35 11.64
C THR A 271 -3.71 -7.88 10.21
N ILE A 272 -2.49 -7.89 9.67
CA ILE A 272 -2.20 -8.39 8.32
C ILE A 272 -2.52 -9.89 8.23
N GLU A 273 -2.08 -10.69 9.21
CA GLU A 273 -2.31 -12.14 9.24
C GLU A 273 -3.80 -12.49 9.34
N ASP A 274 -4.54 -11.81 10.23
CA ASP A 274 -5.96 -12.06 10.47
C ASP A 274 -6.83 -11.62 9.28
N GLU A 275 -6.56 -10.45 8.71
CA GLU A 275 -7.40 -9.85 7.67
C GLU A 275 -7.14 -10.49 6.30
N TYR A 276 -5.88 -10.75 5.97
CA TYR A 276 -5.51 -11.19 4.63
C TYR A 276 -5.27 -12.69 4.52
N GLN A 277 -5.32 -13.46 5.61
CA GLN A 277 -5.34 -14.92 5.65
C GLN A 277 -4.27 -15.59 4.76
N GLY A 278 -3.04 -15.08 4.80
CA GLY A 278 -1.90 -15.57 4.03
C GLY A 278 -1.77 -14.99 2.62
N ALA A 279 -2.68 -14.11 2.19
CA ALA A 279 -2.54 -13.39 0.92
C ALA A 279 -1.34 -12.44 0.91
N PHE A 280 -0.95 -11.93 2.09
CA PHE A 280 0.22 -11.08 2.28
C PHE A 280 1.11 -11.63 3.38
N ILE A 281 2.41 -11.55 3.18
CA ILE A 281 3.44 -12.05 4.09
C ILE A 281 4.22 -10.85 4.61
N CYS A 282 4.29 -10.68 5.94
CA CYS A 282 5.11 -9.65 6.54
C CYS A 282 6.59 -9.88 6.22
N ALA A 283 7.31 -8.84 5.82
CA ALA A 283 8.67 -8.93 5.28
C ALA A 283 9.66 -8.00 6.00
N TRP A 284 9.43 -7.75 7.28
CA TRP A 284 10.39 -7.08 8.16
C TRP A 284 10.84 -8.04 9.26
N ASP A 285 12.05 -7.83 9.76
CA ASP A 285 12.56 -8.57 10.91
C ASP A 285 11.77 -8.13 12.16
N ASP A 286 11.21 -9.11 12.88
CA ASP A 286 10.66 -8.83 14.20
C ASP A 286 11.79 -8.27 15.09
N ALA A 287 11.62 -7.06 15.60
CA ALA A 287 12.57 -6.51 16.56
C ALA A 287 12.65 -7.45 17.78
N GLU A 288 13.85 -8.03 18.01
CA GLU A 288 14.14 -8.87 19.18
C GLU A 288 13.98 -8.11 20.50
#